data_a11b7eb549e8d2d83853846a4a6b463a
#
_entry.id   a11b7eb549e8d2d83853846a4a6b463a
#
_cell.length_a   1.000
_cell.length_b   1.000
_cell.length_c   1.000
_cell.angle_alpha   90.00
_cell.angle_beta   90.00
_cell.angle_gamma   90.00
#
_symmetry.space_group_name_H-M   'P 1'
#
loop_
_entity.id
_entity.type
_entity.pdbx_description
1 polymer ?
#
loop_
_entity_poly.entity_id
_entity_poly.type
_entity_poly.pdbx_seq_one_letter_code
_entity_poly.pdbx_strand_id
1 'polypeptide(L)'
;MTALAPFLTAFLREHLPRERNASPHTVATYSHAFALLVRFAADRRKRRPSDLAVEDIDPELVLAFLDHVEGERGNAARSRNARFAAIRSFFRYLEYKAPPCLEQALRIRALPMKRTDKALIDHLTPRGDPRATGRS
;
A
#
# COMPACT_ATOMS: atom_id res chain seq x y z
N MET A 1 -4.65 22.16 0.25
CA MET A 1 -3.90 20.92 0.40
C MET A 1 -4.22 20.22 1.69
N THR A 2 -4.12 18.92 1.69
CA THR A 2 -4.53 18.11 2.83
C THR A 2 -3.30 17.55 3.52
N ALA A 3 -3.06 17.94 4.76
CA ALA A 3 -1.88 17.48 5.49
C ALA A 3 -1.94 15.96 5.66
N LEU A 4 -0.84 15.30 5.36
CA LEU A 4 -0.78 13.85 5.42
C LEU A 4 -0.71 13.32 6.86
N ALA A 5 0.12 13.94 7.70
CA ALA A 5 0.43 13.39 9.01
C ALA A 5 -0.78 13.13 9.90
N PRO A 6 -1.73 14.07 10.04
CA PRO A 6 -2.86 13.79 10.93
C PRO A 6 -3.71 12.62 10.46
N PHE A 7 -3.93 12.50 9.16
CA PHE A 7 -4.72 11.39 8.64
C PHE A 7 -4.00 10.06 8.79
N LEU A 8 -2.71 10.05 8.56
CA LEU A 8 -1.94 8.83 8.69
C LEU A 8 -1.88 8.38 10.14
N THR A 9 -1.71 9.32 11.06
CA THR A 9 -1.69 9.00 12.48
C THR A 9 -3.05 8.42 12.92
N ALA A 10 -4.14 9.04 12.49
CA ALA A 10 -5.46 8.56 12.85
C ALA A 10 -5.72 7.17 12.26
N PHE A 11 -5.26 6.94 11.04
CA PHE A 11 -5.43 5.65 10.41
C PHE A 11 -4.70 4.56 11.19
N LEU A 12 -3.44 4.81 11.54
CA LEU A 12 -2.62 3.80 12.19
C LEU A 12 -2.97 3.59 13.66
N ARG A 13 -3.38 4.63 14.35
CA ARG A 13 -3.64 4.54 15.79
C ARG A 13 -5.07 4.28 16.16
N GLU A 14 -6.00 4.68 15.31
CA GLU A 14 -7.41 4.56 15.64
C GLU A 14 -8.18 3.66 14.69
N HIS A 15 -8.05 3.91 13.41
CA HIS A 15 -8.84 3.16 12.44
C HIS A 15 -8.47 1.68 12.40
N LEU A 16 -7.18 1.39 12.25
CA LEU A 16 -6.76 -0.01 12.15
C LEU A 16 -7.02 -0.78 13.44
N PRO A 17 -6.54 -0.32 14.60
CA PRO A 17 -6.71 -1.15 15.80
C PRO A 17 -8.12 -1.14 16.35
N ARG A 18 -8.83 -0.02 16.28
CA ARG A 18 -10.14 0.08 16.92
C ARG A 18 -11.28 -0.22 15.99
N GLU A 19 -11.25 0.34 14.79
CA GLU A 19 -12.38 0.18 13.89
C GLU A 19 -12.28 -1.05 13.02
N ARG A 20 -11.07 -1.45 12.67
CA ARG A 20 -10.87 -2.63 11.85
C ARG A 20 -10.35 -3.80 12.65
N ASN A 21 -10.15 -3.61 13.95
CA ASN A 21 -9.70 -4.68 14.85
C ASN A 21 -8.42 -5.36 14.35
N ALA A 22 -7.53 -4.58 13.76
CA ALA A 22 -6.28 -5.12 13.26
C ALA A 22 -5.37 -5.51 14.42
N SER A 23 -4.62 -6.59 14.23
CA SER A 23 -3.70 -7.04 15.27
C SER A 23 -2.53 -6.07 15.40
N PRO A 24 -1.83 -6.08 16.55
CA PRO A 24 -0.64 -5.25 16.70
C PRO A 24 0.41 -5.55 15.63
N HIS A 25 0.50 -6.80 15.19
CA HIS A 25 1.43 -7.15 14.14
C HIS A 25 1.08 -6.47 12.83
N THR A 26 -0.21 -6.45 12.49
CA THR A 26 -0.66 -5.79 11.27
C THR A 26 -0.40 -4.29 11.34
N VAL A 27 -0.68 -3.68 12.49
CA VAL A 27 -0.44 -2.25 12.65
C VAL A 27 1.05 -1.95 12.50
N ALA A 28 1.90 -2.78 13.08
CA ALA A 28 3.34 -2.58 12.97
C ALA A 28 3.82 -2.72 11.52
N THR A 29 3.29 -3.70 10.81
CA THR A 29 3.66 -3.92 9.41
C THR A 29 3.26 -2.72 8.56
N TYR A 30 2.04 -2.22 8.77
CA TYR A 30 1.58 -1.05 8.03
C TYR A 30 2.39 0.19 8.41
N SER A 31 2.70 0.36 9.70
CA SER A 31 3.50 1.50 10.13
C SER A 31 4.86 1.51 9.46
N HIS A 32 5.46 0.34 9.34
CA HIS A 32 6.75 0.23 8.68
C HIS A 32 6.64 0.61 7.20
N ALA A 33 5.59 0.13 6.53
CA ALA A 33 5.39 0.45 5.12
C ALA A 33 5.23 1.95 4.92
N PHE A 34 4.47 2.60 5.79
CA PHE A 34 4.26 4.03 5.65
C PHE A 34 5.49 4.85 6.04
N ALA A 35 6.30 4.36 6.96
CA ALA A 35 7.57 5.03 7.25
C ALA A 35 8.46 5.06 6.00
N LEU A 36 8.50 3.96 5.27
CA LEU A 36 9.27 3.89 4.04
C LEU A 36 8.67 4.81 2.97
N LEU A 37 7.36 4.80 2.84
CA LEU A 37 6.70 5.63 1.85
C LEU A 37 6.91 7.11 2.12
N VAL A 38 6.77 7.52 3.38
CA VAL A 38 6.93 8.92 3.75
C VAL A 38 8.36 9.39 3.46
N ARG A 39 9.34 8.55 3.78
CA ARG A 39 10.73 8.89 3.51
C ARG A 39 10.98 9.04 2.01
N PHE A 40 10.46 8.10 1.23
CA PHE A 40 10.61 8.14 -0.21
C PHE A 40 9.95 9.38 -0.79
N ALA A 41 8.74 9.70 -0.33
CA ALA A 41 8.02 10.87 -0.84
C ALA A 41 8.71 12.16 -0.45
N ALA A 42 9.23 12.25 0.77
CA ALA A 42 9.92 13.45 1.22
C ALA A 42 11.15 13.71 0.36
N ASP A 43 11.90 12.66 0.07
CA ASP A 43 13.06 12.80 -0.79
C ASP A 43 12.66 13.22 -2.19
N ARG A 44 11.64 12.61 -2.73
CA ARG A 44 11.26 12.86 -4.10
C ARG A 44 10.67 14.25 -4.29
N ARG A 45 9.88 14.72 -3.32
CA ARG A 45 9.26 16.04 -3.39
C ARG A 45 10.13 17.13 -2.82
N LYS A 46 11.26 16.75 -2.21
CA LYS A 46 12.18 17.69 -1.57
C LYS A 46 11.47 18.50 -0.51
N ARG A 47 10.75 17.80 0.35
CA ARG A 47 10.04 18.39 1.48
C ARG A 47 10.34 17.58 2.73
N ARG A 48 10.14 18.21 3.88
CA ARG A 48 10.26 17.47 5.12
C ARG A 48 9.06 16.54 5.26
N PRO A 49 9.23 15.40 5.91
CA PRO A 49 8.09 14.50 6.11
C PRO A 49 6.88 15.17 6.72
N SER A 50 7.09 16.08 7.67
CA SER A 50 5.99 16.78 8.34
C SER A 50 5.26 17.76 7.42
N ASP A 51 5.87 18.11 6.29
CA ASP A 51 5.27 19.05 5.36
C ASP A 51 4.56 18.37 4.21
N LEU A 52 4.57 17.06 4.16
CA LEU A 52 3.92 16.32 3.06
C LEU A 52 2.41 16.47 3.13
N ALA A 53 1.81 16.60 1.96
CA ALA A 53 0.36 16.60 1.82
C ALA A 53 -0.07 15.27 1.20
N VAL A 54 -1.34 14.92 1.41
CA VAL A 54 -1.88 13.72 0.78
C VAL A 54 -1.68 13.80 -0.73
N GLU A 55 -1.86 15.00 -1.28
CA GLU A 55 -1.74 15.20 -2.73
C GLU A 55 -0.33 14.95 -3.26
N ASP A 56 0.66 14.92 -2.41
CA ASP A 56 2.02 14.58 -2.82
C ASP A 56 2.16 13.10 -3.14
N ILE A 57 1.25 12.29 -2.65
CA ILE A 57 1.28 10.83 -2.86
C ILE A 57 0.36 10.51 -4.03
N ASP A 58 0.80 10.81 -5.24
CA ASP A 58 -0.03 10.56 -6.41
C ASP A 58 0.27 9.17 -6.99
N PRO A 59 -0.51 8.72 -7.98
CA PRO A 59 -0.29 7.38 -8.53
C PRO A 59 1.12 7.14 -9.06
N GLU A 60 1.72 8.16 -9.67
CA GLU A 60 3.07 8.02 -10.18
C GLU A 60 4.06 7.80 -9.08
N LEU A 61 3.93 8.54 -7.98
CA LEU A 61 4.82 8.38 -6.86
C LEU A 61 4.66 7.00 -6.24
N VAL A 62 3.42 6.52 -6.14
CA VAL A 62 3.18 5.19 -5.60
C VAL A 62 3.86 4.13 -6.44
N LEU A 63 3.73 4.22 -7.76
CA LEU A 63 4.39 3.25 -8.64
C LEU A 63 5.90 3.31 -8.51
N ALA A 64 6.47 4.52 -8.45
CA ALA A 64 7.91 4.66 -8.29
C ALA A 64 8.38 4.09 -6.96
N PHE A 65 7.59 4.30 -5.90
CA PHE A 65 7.91 3.76 -4.60
C PHE A 65 7.91 2.23 -4.62
N LEU A 66 6.90 1.65 -5.25
CA LEU A 66 6.80 0.20 -5.29
C LEU A 66 7.95 -0.41 -6.09
N ASP A 67 8.34 0.23 -7.17
CA ASP A 67 9.48 -0.22 -7.95
C ASP A 67 10.78 -0.11 -7.15
N HIS A 68 10.92 0.98 -6.41
CA HIS A 68 12.10 1.20 -5.58
C HIS A 68 12.23 0.12 -4.51
N VAL A 69 11.14 -0.17 -3.82
CA VAL A 69 11.16 -1.16 -2.75
C VAL A 69 11.43 -2.54 -3.30
N GLU A 70 10.81 -2.87 -4.41
CA GLU A 70 10.99 -4.18 -5.01
C GLU A 70 12.44 -4.40 -5.43
N GLY A 71 13.02 -3.41 -6.10
CA GLY A 71 14.39 -3.54 -6.57
C GLY A 71 15.41 -3.55 -5.46
N GLU A 72 15.21 -2.64 -4.50
CA GLU A 72 16.19 -2.48 -3.46
C GLU A 72 16.26 -3.64 -2.49
N ARG A 73 15.11 -4.19 -2.18
CA ARG A 73 15.04 -5.26 -1.20
C ARG A 73 15.12 -6.64 -1.79
N GLY A 74 15.08 -6.74 -3.09
CA GLY A 74 15.17 -8.02 -3.75
C GLY A 74 14.03 -8.95 -3.42
N ASN A 75 12.93 -8.42 -2.96
CA ASN A 75 11.84 -9.22 -2.47
C ASN A 75 10.70 -9.34 -3.37
N ALA A 76 10.90 -9.05 -4.56
CA ALA A 76 9.96 -9.40 -5.55
C ALA A 76 8.54 -8.92 -5.34
N ALA A 77 7.65 -9.57 -6.05
CA ALA A 77 6.27 -9.13 -6.14
C ALA A 77 5.50 -9.23 -4.84
N ARG A 78 5.83 -10.20 -4.02
CA ARG A 78 5.10 -10.39 -2.76
C ARG A 78 5.26 -9.20 -1.83
N SER A 79 6.50 -8.76 -1.64
CA SER A 79 6.76 -7.64 -0.76
C SER A 79 6.18 -6.35 -1.32
N ARG A 80 6.29 -6.17 -2.62
CA ARG A 80 5.71 -5.01 -3.29
C ARG A 80 4.20 -4.98 -3.07
N ASN A 81 3.53 -6.11 -3.26
CA ASN A 81 2.08 -6.19 -3.11
C ASN A 81 1.64 -5.95 -1.67
N ALA A 82 2.41 -6.43 -0.70
CA ALA A 82 2.08 -6.19 0.70
C ALA A 82 2.13 -4.71 1.03
N ARG A 83 3.13 -4.01 0.53
CA ARG A 83 3.20 -2.58 0.76
C ARG A 83 2.09 -1.84 0.04
N PHE A 84 1.77 -2.28 -1.17
CA PHE A 84 0.69 -1.66 -1.91
C PHE A 84 -0.65 -1.88 -1.21
N ALA A 85 -0.85 -3.07 -0.64
CA ALA A 85 -2.09 -3.33 0.11
C ALA A 85 -2.26 -2.35 1.26
N ALA A 86 -1.17 -2.03 1.96
CA ALA A 86 -1.23 -1.04 3.03
C ALA A 86 -1.62 0.33 2.49
N ILE A 87 -1.02 0.73 1.37
CA ILE A 87 -1.32 2.01 0.76
C ILE A 87 -2.77 2.08 0.31
N ARG A 88 -3.26 1.02 -0.32
CA ARG A 88 -4.66 0.98 -0.75
C ARG A 88 -5.62 1.09 0.42
N SER A 89 -5.28 0.43 1.51
CA SER A 89 -6.12 0.48 2.70
C SER A 89 -6.24 1.90 3.25
N PHE A 90 -5.12 2.62 3.26
CA PHE A 90 -5.12 3.99 3.72
C PHE A 90 -5.95 4.89 2.79
N PHE A 91 -5.78 4.74 1.47
CA PHE A 91 -6.54 5.58 0.56
C PHE A 91 -8.03 5.22 0.56
N ARG A 92 -8.37 3.97 0.84
CA ARG A 92 -9.76 3.62 1.03
C ARG A 92 -10.34 4.35 2.24
N TYR A 93 -9.57 4.43 3.31
CA TYR A 93 -9.96 5.19 4.49
C TYR A 93 -10.16 6.66 4.14
N LEU A 94 -9.29 7.23 3.30
CA LEU A 94 -9.38 8.62 2.92
C LEU A 94 -10.59 8.92 2.06
N GLU A 95 -11.15 7.94 1.39
CA GLU A 95 -12.30 8.18 0.52
C GLU A 95 -13.45 8.81 1.27
N TYR A 96 -13.63 8.45 2.52
CA TYR A 96 -14.71 9.06 3.29
C TYR A 96 -14.22 9.97 4.40
N LYS A 97 -12.97 9.90 4.78
CA LYS A 97 -12.46 10.80 5.82
C LYS A 97 -11.96 12.11 5.23
N ALA A 98 -11.56 12.11 3.99
CA ALA A 98 -11.03 13.29 3.33
C ALA A 98 -11.65 13.41 1.94
N PRO A 99 -12.92 13.80 1.84
CA PRO A 99 -13.61 13.85 0.54
C PRO A 99 -12.87 14.58 -0.57
N PRO A 100 -12.13 15.66 -0.30
CA PRO A 100 -11.38 16.29 -1.39
C PRO A 100 -10.34 15.38 -2.03
N CYS A 101 -9.95 14.29 -1.36
CA CYS A 101 -8.97 13.37 -1.90
C CYS A 101 -9.60 12.16 -2.59
N LEU A 102 -10.91 12.16 -2.78
CA LEU A 102 -11.61 10.99 -3.31
C LEU A 102 -11.09 10.55 -4.67
N GLU A 103 -10.96 11.49 -5.59
CA GLU A 103 -10.53 11.12 -6.93
C GLU A 103 -9.12 10.54 -6.92
N GLN A 104 -8.23 11.16 -6.17
CA GLN A 104 -6.87 10.65 -6.05
C GLN A 104 -6.87 9.25 -5.45
N ALA A 105 -7.68 9.04 -4.41
CA ALA A 105 -7.76 7.75 -3.75
C ALA A 105 -8.24 6.67 -4.72
N LEU A 106 -9.24 6.99 -5.52
CA LEU A 106 -9.74 6.02 -6.49
C LEU A 106 -8.70 5.68 -7.54
N ARG A 107 -7.93 6.65 -7.98
CA ARG A 107 -6.87 6.40 -8.95
C ARG A 107 -5.79 5.49 -8.39
N ILE A 108 -5.41 5.72 -7.15
CA ILE A 108 -4.39 4.89 -6.52
C ILE A 108 -4.89 3.48 -6.32
N ARG A 109 -6.14 3.34 -5.86
CA ARG A 109 -6.69 2.01 -5.64
C ARG A 109 -6.89 1.23 -6.93
N ALA A 110 -6.99 1.94 -8.04
CA ALA A 110 -7.16 1.28 -9.34
C ALA A 110 -5.85 0.77 -9.92
N LEU A 111 -4.71 1.12 -9.33
CA LEU A 111 -3.44 0.62 -9.82
C LEU A 111 -3.39 -0.90 -9.63
N PRO A 112 -2.85 -1.62 -10.60
CA PRO A 112 -2.88 -3.08 -10.52
C PRO A 112 -1.85 -3.64 -9.57
N MET A 113 -2.19 -4.74 -8.91
CA MET A 113 -1.23 -5.50 -8.16
C MET A 113 -0.34 -6.24 -9.14
N LYS A 114 0.93 -6.39 -8.77
CA LYS A 114 1.83 -7.16 -9.60
C LYS A 114 1.57 -8.64 -9.36
N ARG A 115 1.65 -9.44 -10.41
CA ARG A 115 1.49 -10.86 -10.24
C ARG A 115 2.60 -11.39 -9.37
N THR A 116 2.24 -12.18 -8.40
CA THR A 116 3.22 -12.76 -7.51
C THR A 116 3.82 -13.96 -8.12
N ASP A 117 3.55 -14.19 -9.30
CA ASP A 117 4.22 -15.08 -10.07
C ASP A 117 3.64 -16.41 -10.24
N LYS A 118 4.36 -17.21 -10.71
CA LYS A 118 3.94 -18.43 -11.09
C LYS A 118 3.54 -19.26 -10.02
N ALA A 119 4.04 -19.07 -8.87
CA ALA A 119 3.69 -19.87 -7.73
C ALA A 119 2.21 -19.91 -7.51
N LEU A 120 1.56 -18.80 -7.66
CA LEU A 120 0.14 -18.78 -7.50
C LEU A 120 -0.57 -19.44 -8.64
N ILE A 121 -0.05 -19.31 -9.81
CA ILE A 121 -0.65 -19.88 -10.96
C ILE A 121 -0.48 -21.39 -10.96
N ASP A 122 0.68 -21.84 -10.59
CA ASP A 122 0.96 -23.24 -10.56
C ASP A 122 0.10 -23.99 -9.59
N HIS A 123 -0.22 -23.38 -8.54
CA HIS A 123 -1.06 -24.03 -7.58
C HIS A 123 -2.42 -24.24 -8.07
N LEU A 124 -2.68 -23.59 -9.02
CA LEU A 124 -3.96 -23.73 -9.56
C LEU A 124 -4.02 -24.77 -10.55
N THR A 125 -3.00 -25.16 -10.82
CA THR A 125 -3.03 -25.95 -11.53
C THR A 125 -3.14 -26.84 -11.51
N PRO A 126 -3.05 -26.74 -11.45
CA PRO A 126 -3.28 -27.55 -11.18
C PRO A 126 -3.42 -27.80 -11.11
N ARG A 127 -3.50 -28.06 -11.28
CA ARG A 127 -3.54 -28.47 -10.74
C ARG A 127 -4.00 -28.30 -10.71
N GLY A 128 -4.39 -28.59 -11.25
CA GLY A 128 -4.43 -28.89 -10.79
C GLY A 128 -4.78 -28.71 -10.78
N ASP A 129 -5.06 -29.12 -11.02
CA ASP A 129 -5.19 -29.33 -10.67
C ASP A 129 -5.58 -29.25 -10.64
N PRO A 130 -5.39 -29.64 -10.83
CA PRO A 130 -5.53 -29.86 -10.45
C PRO A 130 -5.83 -29.54 -10.27
N ARG A 131 -5.95 -29.90 -10.39
CA ARG A 131 -5.80 -29.70 -10.04
C ARG A 131 -5.94 -29.08 -10.06
N ALA A 132 -6.02 -29.80 -10.67
CA ALA A 132 -5.85 -29.51 -10.36
C ALA A 132 -5.91 -28.91 -10.20
N THR A 133 -5.86 -28.99 -10.12
CA THR A 133 -5.50 -28.58 -9.68
C THR A 133 -5.47 -28.06 -9.45
N GLY A 134 -5.66 -28.63 -9.72
CA GLY A 134 -5.10 -28.54 -9.20
C GLY A 134 -5.08 -28.06 -9.07
N ARG A 135 -4.87 -28.37 -9.07
CA ARG A 135 -4.45 -28.23 -8.74
C ARG A 135 -4.37 -27.87 -8.69
N SER A 136 -4.05 -28.47 -8.97
CA SER A 136 -3.75 -28.48 -8.67
C SER A 136 -3.82 -28.20 -8.49
#